data_20710a13daf5bbf68270e5b37c79d052
#
_entry.id   20710a13daf5bbf68270e5b37c79d052
#
_cell.length_a   1.000
_cell.length_b   1.000
_cell.length_c   1.000
_cell.angle_alpha   90.00
_cell.angle_beta   90.00
_cell.angle_gamma   90.00
#
_symmetry.space_group_name_H-M   'P 1'
#
loop_
_entity.id
_entity.type
_entity.pdbx_description
1 polymer ?
#
loop_
_entity_poly.entity_id
_entity_poly.type
_entity_poly.pdbx_seq_one_letter_code
_entity_poly.pdbx_strand_id
1 'polypeptide(L)'
;ADVGGTFGFTSPVAAVVFWIGKAAFALMLPILSAYIASSIADRPGLLPGMIGGVFASSGYTFSSLIENQGLVGDDKAVSGFLGALLAGFLAGIVVNLLKKAFSWLPKSMDGIKPVFIYPLLGTLIMGLLMCLINPVIGVINSGLSAFLSSLGDTSRILLSIVLAAMMATDMGGPFNKAAYVFGTAAIADGNTWIMAAVMIGGMVPPIAIALSTTFNKKKWTAEELKSGPVNYLMGCLLYTS
;
A
#
# COMPACT_ATOMS: atom_id res chain seq x y z
N ALA A 1 3.88 7.71 29.08
CA ALA A 1 2.88 6.66 29.00
C ALA A 1 2.99 6.06 27.60
N ASP A 2 3.36 4.80 27.55
CA ASP A 2 3.56 4.05 26.32
C ASP A 2 2.20 3.83 25.64
N VAL A 3 1.83 4.72 24.76
CA VAL A 3 0.54 4.66 24.04
C VAL A 3 0.60 3.63 22.89
N GLY A 4 1.80 3.16 22.56
CA GLY A 4 2.03 2.24 21.44
C GLY A 4 1.53 0.80 21.67
N GLY A 5 1.34 0.38 22.94
CA GLY A 5 0.94 -1.00 23.26
C GLY A 5 -0.53 -1.18 23.63
N THR A 6 -1.27 -0.10 23.87
CA THR A 6 -2.62 -0.19 24.46
C THR A 6 -3.75 0.38 23.59
N PHE A 7 -3.43 1.02 22.46
CA PHE A 7 -4.46 1.56 21.57
C PHE A 7 -5.31 0.43 20.99
N GLY A 8 -6.61 0.48 21.21
CA GLY A 8 -7.56 -0.53 20.74
C GLY A 8 -7.74 -1.75 21.68
N PHE A 9 -6.95 -1.89 22.77
CA PHE A 9 -7.05 -3.05 23.67
C PHE A 9 -7.79 -2.75 24.97
N THR A 10 -8.34 -1.56 25.15
CA THR A 10 -9.07 -1.14 26.35
C THR A 10 -10.40 -1.87 26.57
N SER A 11 -10.97 -2.42 25.50
CA SER A 11 -12.16 -3.27 25.57
C SER A 11 -12.07 -4.43 24.56
N PRO A 12 -12.71 -5.59 24.85
CA PRO A 12 -12.71 -6.74 23.93
C PRO A 12 -13.28 -6.39 22.55
N VAL A 13 -14.31 -5.55 22.50
CA VAL A 13 -14.94 -5.10 21.23
C VAL A 13 -13.97 -4.24 20.42
N ALA A 14 -13.30 -3.29 21.07
CA ALA A 14 -12.31 -2.44 20.39
C ALA A 14 -11.14 -3.27 19.86
N ALA A 15 -10.68 -4.27 20.61
CA ALA A 15 -9.63 -5.18 20.17
C ALA A 15 -10.04 -5.98 18.92
N VAL A 16 -11.27 -6.51 18.89
CA VAL A 16 -11.78 -7.24 17.70
C VAL A 16 -11.82 -6.33 16.48
N VAL A 17 -12.37 -5.11 16.60
CA VAL A 17 -12.44 -4.15 15.49
C VAL A 17 -11.03 -3.76 15.01
N PHE A 18 -10.11 -3.53 15.94
CA PHE A 18 -8.72 -3.23 15.62
C PHE A 18 -8.04 -4.35 14.82
N TRP A 19 -8.21 -5.62 15.24
CA TRP A 19 -7.62 -6.75 14.53
C TRP A 19 -8.24 -6.98 13.16
N ILE A 20 -9.56 -6.77 13.00
CA ILE A 20 -10.22 -6.79 11.69
C ILE A 20 -9.61 -5.72 10.78
N GLY A 21 -9.49 -4.49 11.28
CA GLY A 21 -8.87 -3.39 10.53
C GLY A 21 -7.43 -3.69 10.14
N LYS A 22 -6.63 -4.23 11.08
CA LYS A 22 -5.24 -4.61 10.83
C LYS A 22 -5.12 -5.73 9.77
N ALA A 23 -5.99 -6.73 9.81
CA ALA A 23 -6.04 -7.78 8.80
C ALA A 23 -6.41 -7.23 7.41
N ALA A 24 -7.39 -6.33 7.34
CA ALA A 24 -7.76 -5.67 6.08
C ALA A 24 -6.60 -4.82 5.54
N PHE A 25 -5.91 -4.09 6.41
CA PHE A 25 -4.75 -3.27 6.02
C PHE A 25 -3.57 -4.11 5.52
N ALA A 26 -3.33 -5.28 6.10
CA ALA A 26 -2.29 -6.20 5.65
C ALA A 26 -2.52 -6.71 4.21
N LEU A 27 -3.77 -6.73 3.74
CA LEU A 27 -4.11 -7.12 2.38
C LEU A 27 -3.91 -5.99 1.34
N MET A 28 -3.64 -4.75 1.77
CA MET A 28 -3.54 -3.60 0.87
C MET A 28 -2.49 -3.81 -0.23
N LEU A 29 -1.27 -4.17 0.12
CA LEU A 29 -0.19 -4.37 -0.85
C LEU A 29 -0.39 -5.60 -1.74
N PRO A 30 -0.79 -6.78 -1.22
CA PRO A 30 -1.15 -7.93 -2.04
C PRO A 30 -2.26 -7.64 -3.05
N ILE A 31 -3.33 -6.97 -2.62
CA ILE A 31 -4.45 -6.62 -3.49
C ILE A 31 -4.02 -5.60 -4.56
N LEU A 32 -3.28 -4.56 -4.18
CA LEU A 32 -2.76 -3.57 -5.12
C LEU A 32 -1.96 -4.24 -6.24
N SER A 33 -0.99 -5.08 -5.87
CA SER A 33 -0.16 -5.83 -6.82
C SER A 33 -0.98 -6.78 -7.70
N ALA A 34 -1.96 -7.48 -7.12
CA ALA A 34 -2.86 -8.37 -7.85
C ALA A 34 -3.67 -7.63 -8.92
N TYR A 35 -4.23 -6.48 -8.58
CA TYR A 35 -5.04 -5.69 -9.55
C TYR A 35 -4.19 -5.06 -10.64
N ILE A 36 -2.97 -4.61 -10.34
CA ILE A 36 -2.02 -4.14 -11.36
C ILE A 36 -1.70 -5.27 -12.33
N ALA A 37 -1.37 -6.45 -11.84
CA ALA A 37 -1.10 -7.62 -12.67
C ALA A 37 -2.32 -8.04 -13.50
N SER A 38 -3.51 -7.98 -12.91
CA SER A 38 -4.76 -8.29 -13.61
C SER A 38 -5.10 -7.27 -14.72
N SER A 39 -4.77 -6.00 -14.55
CA SER A 39 -4.96 -4.98 -15.57
C SER A 39 -4.08 -5.19 -16.81
N ILE A 40 -2.95 -5.90 -16.65
CA ILE A 40 -1.97 -6.17 -17.71
C ILE A 40 -2.20 -7.55 -18.35
N ALA A 41 -2.53 -8.55 -17.55
CA ALA A 41 -2.58 -9.95 -17.94
C ALA A 41 -3.92 -10.64 -17.66
N ASP A 42 -5.00 -9.89 -17.46
CA ASP A 42 -6.33 -10.37 -17.11
C ASP A 42 -6.35 -11.23 -15.82
N ARG A 43 -7.40 -12.04 -15.63
CA ARG A 43 -7.60 -12.88 -14.45
C ARG A 43 -6.41 -13.77 -14.06
N PRO A 44 -5.68 -14.40 -14.99
CA PRO A 44 -4.51 -15.22 -14.63
C PRO A 44 -3.39 -14.45 -13.93
N GLY A 45 -3.34 -13.12 -14.05
CA GLY A 45 -2.38 -12.26 -13.36
C GLY A 45 -2.64 -12.05 -11.88
N LEU A 46 -3.89 -12.26 -11.41
CA LEU A 46 -4.30 -11.96 -10.04
C LEU A 46 -3.42 -12.68 -9.00
N LEU A 47 -3.32 -14.00 -9.09
CA LEU A 47 -2.61 -14.79 -8.09
C LEU A 47 -1.11 -14.54 -8.07
N PRO A 48 -0.39 -14.54 -9.22
CA PRO A 48 1.03 -14.15 -9.25
C PRO A 48 1.28 -12.73 -8.71
N GLY A 49 0.41 -11.77 -9.04
CA GLY A 49 0.47 -10.41 -8.51
C GLY A 49 0.27 -10.37 -7.00
N MET A 50 -0.73 -11.09 -6.48
CA MET A 50 -1.00 -11.17 -5.04
C MET A 50 0.22 -11.73 -4.27
N ILE A 51 0.80 -12.83 -4.75
CA ILE A 51 1.99 -13.43 -4.13
C ILE A 51 3.18 -12.47 -4.18
N GLY A 52 3.39 -11.78 -5.30
CA GLY A 52 4.40 -10.74 -5.40
C GLY A 52 4.22 -9.64 -4.35
N GLY A 53 2.98 -9.19 -4.13
CA GLY A 53 2.66 -8.22 -3.09
C GLY A 53 2.86 -8.74 -1.66
N VAL A 54 2.55 -10.01 -1.39
CA VAL A 54 2.84 -10.67 -0.10
C VAL A 54 4.35 -10.71 0.14
N PHE A 55 5.14 -11.10 -0.87
CA PHE A 55 6.60 -11.13 -0.76
C PHE A 55 7.19 -9.74 -0.50
N ALA A 56 6.64 -8.72 -1.14
CA ALA A 56 7.05 -7.32 -0.95
C ALA A 56 6.76 -6.82 0.47
N SER A 57 5.59 -7.16 1.02
CA SER A 57 5.18 -6.72 2.36
C SER A 57 5.88 -7.48 3.48
N SER A 58 6.23 -8.74 3.26
CA SER A 58 6.87 -9.61 4.25
C SER A 58 8.39 -9.66 4.15
N GLY A 59 8.99 -9.09 3.09
CA GLY A 59 10.44 -9.09 2.91
C GLY A 59 11.04 -10.48 2.69
N TYR A 60 10.33 -11.39 2.03
CA TYR A 60 10.85 -12.73 1.77
C TYR A 60 12.06 -12.68 0.83
N THR A 61 13.12 -13.36 1.24
CA THR A 61 14.38 -13.56 0.51
C THR A 61 14.71 -15.04 0.44
N PHE A 62 15.70 -15.44 -0.37
CA PHE A 62 16.14 -16.84 -0.40
C PHE A 62 16.66 -17.32 0.95
N SER A 63 17.43 -16.47 1.67
CA SER A 63 17.93 -16.80 3.00
C SER A 63 16.78 -16.98 3.99
N SER A 64 15.80 -16.06 4.04
CA SER A 64 14.68 -16.18 4.97
C SER A 64 13.80 -17.40 4.71
N LEU A 65 13.62 -17.78 3.44
CA LEU A 65 12.85 -18.98 3.08
C LEU A 65 13.58 -20.29 3.46
N ILE A 66 14.89 -20.31 3.35
CA ILE A 66 15.70 -21.51 3.65
C ILE A 66 15.99 -21.62 5.15
N GLU A 67 16.45 -20.54 5.78
CA GLU A 67 16.89 -20.54 7.18
C GLU A 67 15.73 -20.53 8.16
N ASN A 68 14.67 -19.75 7.87
CA ASN A 68 13.50 -19.60 8.76
C ASN A 68 12.29 -20.43 8.31
N GLN A 69 12.48 -21.37 7.37
CA GLN A 69 11.40 -22.21 6.80
C GLN A 69 10.19 -21.38 6.30
N GLY A 70 10.44 -20.15 5.86
CA GLY A 70 9.41 -19.25 5.35
C GLY A 70 8.44 -18.68 6.39
N LEU A 71 8.67 -18.91 7.69
CA LEU A 71 7.79 -18.43 8.77
C LEU A 71 7.94 -16.94 9.04
N VAL A 72 9.15 -16.39 8.84
CA VAL A 72 9.45 -14.98 9.09
C VAL A 72 10.26 -14.42 7.91
N GLY A 73 9.85 -13.30 7.36
CA GLY A 73 10.62 -12.57 6.37
C GLY A 73 11.81 -11.83 6.99
N ASP A 74 12.63 -11.21 6.16
CA ASP A 74 13.72 -10.34 6.59
C ASP A 74 13.21 -8.88 6.62
N ASP A 75 13.13 -8.29 7.80
CA ASP A 75 12.68 -6.90 7.99
C ASP A 75 13.51 -5.89 7.19
N LYS A 76 14.81 -6.18 6.97
CA LYS A 76 15.70 -5.35 6.16
C LYS A 76 15.42 -5.44 4.66
N ALA A 77 14.78 -6.52 4.23
CA ALA A 77 14.42 -6.76 2.84
C ALA A 77 12.97 -6.42 2.52
N VAL A 78 12.22 -5.85 3.47
CA VAL A 78 10.85 -5.37 3.22
C VAL A 78 10.88 -4.28 2.18
N SER A 79 10.39 -4.59 0.99
CA SER A 79 10.34 -3.66 -0.14
C SER A 79 9.07 -2.80 -0.16
N GLY A 80 8.10 -3.14 0.68
CA GLY A 80 6.90 -2.36 0.95
C GLY A 80 6.09 -2.02 -0.31
N PHE A 81 5.61 -0.78 -0.37
CA PHE A 81 4.76 -0.32 -1.46
C PHE A 81 5.47 -0.30 -2.82
N LEU A 82 6.73 0.17 -2.85
CA LEU A 82 7.52 0.19 -4.09
C LEU A 82 7.72 -1.21 -4.64
N GLY A 83 8.02 -2.17 -3.75
CA GLY A 83 8.11 -3.58 -4.11
C GLY A 83 6.79 -4.15 -4.62
N ALA A 84 5.66 -3.81 -4.00
CA ALA A 84 4.34 -4.27 -4.43
C ALA A 84 3.94 -3.70 -5.81
N LEU A 85 4.26 -2.44 -6.09
CA LEU A 85 4.06 -1.84 -7.42
C LEU A 85 4.87 -2.60 -8.48
N LEU A 86 6.17 -2.77 -8.24
CA LEU A 86 7.03 -3.53 -9.15
C LEU A 86 6.56 -4.95 -9.35
N ALA A 87 6.16 -5.63 -8.26
CA ALA A 87 5.63 -6.98 -8.31
C ALA A 87 4.38 -7.08 -9.19
N GLY A 88 3.48 -6.11 -9.12
CA GLY A 88 2.28 -6.05 -9.96
C GLY A 88 2.61 -5.95 -11.45
N PHE A 89 3.51 -5.04 -11.82
CA PHE A 89 3.95 -4.89 -13.21
C PHE A 89 4.69 -6.15 -13.70
N LEU A 90 5.62 -6.67 -12.92
CA LEU A 90 6.38 -7.87 -13.27
C LEU A 90 5.48 -9.09 -13.40
N ALA A 91 4.51 -9.27 -12.50
CA ALA A 91 3.56 -10.37 -12.58
C ALA A 91 2.72 -10.31 -13.87
N GLY A 92 2.28 -9.11 -14.26
CA GLY A 92 1.59 -8.92 -15.53
C GLY A 92 2.45 -9.30 -16.73
N ILE A 93 3.72 -8.88 -16.74
CA ILE A 93 4.69 -9.23 -17.80
C ILE A 93 4.95 -10.74 -17.81
N VAL A 94 5.25 -11.34 -16.66
CA VAL A 94 5.53 -12.78 -16.52
C VAL A 94 4.36 -13.61 -17.05
N VAL A 95 3.13 -13.29 -16.66
CA VAL A 95 1.94 -14.02 -17.13
C VAL A 95 1.73 -13.87 -18.63
N ASN A 96 1.95 -12.68 -19.20
CA ASN A 96 1.89 -12.49 -20.64
C ASN A 96 2.97 -13.26 -21.40
N LEU A 97 4.19 -13.34 -20.83
CA LEU A 97 5.24 -14.21 -21.39
C LEU A 97 4.85 -15.68 -21.31
N LEU A 98 4.25 -16.13 -20.21
CA LEU A 98 3.73 -17.50 -20.10
C LEU A 98 2.61 -17.77 -21.10
N LYS A 99 1.67 -16.83 -21.30
CA LYS A 99 0.65 -16.96 -22.36
C LYS A 99 1.26 -17.17 -23.73
N LYS A 100 2.35 -16.41 -24.06
CA LYS A 100 3.08 -16.54 -25.31
C LYS A 100 3.85 -17.86 -25.39
N ALA A 101 4.55 -18.24 -24.32
CA ALA A 101 5.33 -19.48 -24.25
C ALA A 101 4.46 -20.73 -24.42
N PHE A 102 3.25 -20.74 -23.84
CA PHE A 102 2.30 -21.85 -23.93
C PHE A 102 1.28 -21.73 -25.05
N SER A 103 1.50 -20.84 -26.01
CA SER A 103 0.60 -20.66 -27.17
C SER A 103 0.57 -21.89 -28.12
N TRP A 104 1.61 -22.71 -28.12
CA TRP A 104 1.72 -23.93 -28.91
C TRP A 104 0.87 -25.10 -28.38
N LEU A 105 0.40 -25.04 -27.14
CA LEU A 105 -0.44 -26.10 -26.58
C LEU A 105 -1.79 -26.20 -27.33
N PRO A 106 -2.31 -27.45 -27.55
CA PRO A 106 -3.53 -27.67 -28.31
C PRO A 106 -4.76 -27.02 -27.63
N LYS A 107 -5.73 -26.65 -28.46
CA LYS A 107 -6.99 -25.99 -28.02
C LYS A 107 -7.78 -26.80 -26.98
N SER A 108 -7.63 -28.12 -26.94
CA SER A 108 -8.24 -28.97 -25.91
C SER A 108 -7.80 -28.64 -24.49
N MET A 109 -6.67 -27.96 -24.31
CA MET A 109 -6.13 -27.54 -23.01
C MET A 109 -6.38 -26.07 -22.67
N ASP A 110 -7.11 -25.33 -23.51
CA ASP A 110 -7.33 -23.89 -23.29
C ASP A 110 -8.07 -23.59 -21.97
N GLY A 111 -8.88 -24.50 -21.46
CA GLY A 111 -9.54 -24.35 -20.17
C GLY A 111 -8.60 -24.53 -18.98
N ILE A 112 -7.56 -25.35 -19.10
CA ILE A 112 -6.60 -25.64 -18.01
C ILE A 112 -5.52 -24.56 -17.91
N LYS A 113 -5.12 -23.94 -19.02
CA LYS A 113 -4.08 -22.91 -19.06
C LYS A 113 -4.32 -21.77 -18.07
N PRO A 114 -5.46 -21.05 -18.10
CA PRO A 114 -5.69 -19.89 -17.23
C PRO A 114 -5.99 -20.28 -15.78
N VAL A 115 -6.48 -21.50 -15.54
CA VAL A 115 -6.90 -21.94 -14.20
C VAL A 115 -5.74 -22.56 -13.42
N PHE A 116 -4.85 -23.28 -14.09
CA PHE A 116 -3.80 -24.05 -13.44
C PHE A 116 -2.41 -23.63 -13.88
N ILE A 117 -2.10 -23.63 -15.20
CA ILE A 117 -0.73 -23.44 -15.69
C ILE A 117 -0.22 -22.01 -15.38
N TYR A 118 -0.95 -20.99 -15.78
CA TYR A 118 -0.51 -19.61 -15.61
C TYR A 118 -0.46 -19.19 -14.13
N PRO A 119 -1.45 -19.49 -13.28
CA PRO A 119 -1.36 -19.17 -11.86
C PRO A 119 -0.23 -19.92 -11.15
N LEU A 120 -0.06 -21.21 -11.41
CA LEU A 120 0.97 -22.03 -10.74
C LEU A 120 2.38 -21.59 -11.12
N LEU A 121 2.68 -21.56 -12.42
CA LEU A 121 4.00 -21.14 -12.90
C LEU A 121 4.25 -19.65 -12.65
N GLY A 122 3.23 -18.83 -12.83
CA GLY A 122 3.33 -17.40 -12.56
C GLY A 122 3.66 -17.10 -11.09
N THR A 123 3.03 -17.78 -10.15
CA THR A 123 3.32 -17.66 -8.71
C THR A 123 4.73 -18.11 -8.36
N LEU A 124 5.16 -19.25 -8.91
CA LEU A 124 6.50 -19.75 -8.67
C LEU A 124 7.58 -18.78 -9.18
N ILE A 125 7.42 -18.31 -10.42
CA ILE A 125 8.35 -17.36 -11.04
C ILE A 125 8.34 -16.04 -10.26
N MET A 126 7.16 -15.53 -9.89
CA MET A 126 7.07 -14.28 -9.13
C MET A 126 7.67 -14.39 -7.73
N GLY A 127 7.46 -15.51 -7.03
CA GLY A 127 8.10 -15.75 -5.74
C GLY A 127 9.63 -15.72 -5.85
N LEU A 128 10.18 -16.43 -6.83
CA LEU A 128 11.64 -16.43 -7.08
C LEU A 128 12.16 -15.04 -7.46
N LEU A 129 11.46 -14.32 -8.34
CA LEU A 129 11.85 -12.96 -8.74
C LEU A 129 11.82 -12.01 -7.55
N MET A 130 10.79 -12.07 -6.71
CA MET A 130 10.69 -11.20 -5.54
C MET A 130 11.78 -11.50 -4.51
N CYS A 131 12.22 -12.75 -4.34
CA CYS A 131 13.38 -13.09 -3.49
C CYS A 131 14.66 -12.39 -3.95
N LEU A 132 14.83 -12.15 -5.25
CA LEU A 132 15.98 -11.41 -5.80
C LEU A 132 15.79 -9.89 -5.68
N ILE A 133 14.58 -9.42 -5.85
CA ILE A 133 14.26 -7.97 -5.91
C ILE A 133 14.16 -7.36 -4.51
N ASN A 134 13.57 -8.07 -3.55
CA ASN A 134 13.33 -7.57 -2.20
C ASN A 134 14.60 -7.03 -1.51
N PRO A 135 15.77 -7.70 -1.54
CA PRO A 135 16.96 -7.15 -0.91
C PRO A 135 17.38 -5.79 -1.50
N VAL A 136 17.26 -5.63 -2.82
CA VAL A 136 17.64 -4.39 -3.52
C VAL A 136 16.70 -3.24 -3.16
N ILE A 137 15.39 -3.49 -3.27
CA ILE A 137 14.38 -2.47 -2.93
C ILE A 137 14.34 -2.20 -1.43
N GLY A 138 14.56 -3.22 -0.59
CA GLY A 138 14.64 -3.08 0.86
C GLY A 138 15.77 -2.14 1.30
N VAL A 139 16.93 -2.19 0.65
CA VAL A 139 18.03 -1.23 0.91
C VAL A 139 17.58 0.21 0.60
N ILE A 140 16.86 0.42 -0.50
CA ILE A 140 16.33 1.75 -0.85
C ILE A 140 15.32 2.21 0.21
N ASN A 141 14.42 1.34 0.61
CA ASN A 141 13.41 1.62 1.63
C ASN A 141 14.05 1.92 3.00
N SER A 142 15.01 1.10 3.42
CA SER A 142 15.78 1.30 4.66
C SER A 142 16.61 2.57 4.62
N GLY A 143 17.23 2.89 3.49
CA GLY A 143 17.98 4.13 3.29
C GLY A 143 17.09 5.36 3.40
N LEU A 144 15.88 5.31 2.86
CA LEU A 144 14.90 6.38 2.99
C LEU A 144 14.47 6.56 4.46
N SER A 145 14.19 5.46 5.17
CA SER A 145 13.83 5.48 6.60
C SER A 145 14.97 6.03 7.46
N ALA A 146 16.22 5.66 7.18
CA ALA A 146 17.40 6.17 7.88
C ALA A 146 17.61 7.67 7.64
N PHE A 147 17.45 8.12 6.38
CA PHE A 147 17.50 9.54 6.03
C PHE A 147 16.48 10.35 6.81
N LEU A 148 15.26 9.87 6.90
CA LEU A 148 14.18 10.55 7.62
C LEU A 148 14.39 10.59 9.12
N SER A 149 14.91 9.51 9.70
CA SER A 149 15.25 9.46 11.11
C SER A 149 16.40 10.40 11.48
N SER A 150 17.26 10.73 10.51
CA SER A 150 18.38 11.67 10.70
C SER A 150 17.96 13.13 10.67
N LEU A 151 16.72 13.45 10.26
CA LEU A 151 16.23 14.82 10.20
C LEU A 151 16.02 15.39 11.63
N GLY A 152 16.68 16.50 11.94
CA GLY A 152 16.49 17.24 13.20
C GLY A 152 15.14 17.97 13.28
N ASP A 153 14.82 18.59 14.42
CA ASP A 153 13.50 19.17 14.69
C ASP A 153 13.06 20.25 13.67
N THR A 154 13.98 21.11 13.23
CA THR A 154 13.69 22.11 12.19
C THR A 154 13.34 21.45 10.86
N SER A 155 14.02 20.38 10.51
CA SER A 155 13.76 19.61 9.30
C SER A 155 12.47 18.80 9.41
N ARG A 156 12.03 18.42 10.62
CA ARG A 156 10.74 17.77 10.86
C ARG A 156 9.58 18.68 10.49
N ILE A 157 9.64 19.97 10.85
CA ILE A 157 8.62 20.96 10.47
C ILE A 157 8.55 21.07 8.95
N LEU A 158 9.70 21.21 8.28
CA LEU A 158 9.75 21.32 6.83
C LEU A 158 9.19 20.05 6.15
N LEU A 159 9.60 18.88 6.63
CA LEU A 159 9.09 17.60 6.12
C LEU A 159 7.58 17.48 6.33
N SER A 160 7.05 17.88 7.49
CA SER A 160 5.62 17.88 7.76
C SER A 160 4.85 18.78 6.79
N ILE A 161 5.38 19.97 6.47
CA ILE A 161 4.77 20.88 5.49
C ILE A 161 4.76 20.22 4.10
N VAL A 162 5.86 19.61 3.68
CA VAL A 162 5.96 18.95 2.36
C VAL A 162 4.96 17.78 2.28
N LEU A 163 4.92 16.91 3.28
CA LEU A 163 4.01 15.76 3.30
C LEU A 163 2.54 16.20 3.33
N ALA A 164 2.20 17.19 4.15
CA ALA A 164 0.85 17.75 4.19
C ALA A 164 0.46 18.38 2.84
N ALA A 165 1.39 19.09 2.19
CA ALA A 165 1.17 19.65 0.86
C ALA A 165 0.95 18.54 -0.19
N MET A 166 1.73 17.46 -0.17
CA MET A 166 1.55 16.31 -1.06
C MET A 166 0.16 15.68 -0.89
N MET A 167 -0.30 15.56 0.36
CA MET A 167 -1.65 15.04 0.65
C MET A 167 -2.76 15.96 0.12
N ALA A 168 -2.60 17.27 0.28
CA ALA A 168 -3.60 18.27 -0.08
C ALA A 168 -3.68 18.56 -1.59
N THR A 169 -2.55 18.48 -2.29
CA THR A 169 -2.44 18.90 -3.71
C THR A 169 -3.04 17.88 -4.67
N ASP A 170 -2.91 16.60 -4.36
CA ASP A 170 -3.27 15.51 -5.29
C ASP A 170 -4.14 14.46 -4.58
N MET A 171 -5.38 14.84 -4.26
CA MET A 171 -6.32 13.96 -3.55
C MET A 171 -6.61 12.66 -4.32
N GLY A 172 -6.09 11.55 -3.79
CA GLY A 172 -6.26 10.22 -4.38
C GLY A 172 -5.29 9.87 -5.52
N GLY A 173 -4.42 10.79 -5.93
CA GLY A 173 -3.39 10.57 -6.94
C GLY A 173 -2.07 10.00 -6.41
N PRO A 174 -1.03 9.94 -7.24
CA PRO A 174 0.24 9.32 -6.87
C PRO A 174 0.98 10.04 -5.74
N PHE A 175 0.94 11.37 -5.67
CA PHE A 175 1.60 12.14 -4.60
C PHE A 175 0.96 11.89 -3.24
N ASN A 176 -0.36 11.88 -3.17
CA ASN A 176 -1.12 11.55 -1.96
C ASN A 176 -0.76 10.14 -1.47
N LYS A 177 -0.80 9.16 -2.37
CA LYS A 177 -0.48 7.77 -2.03
C LYS A 177 0.96 7.60 -1.58
N ALA A 178 1.92 8.30 -2.20
CA ALA A 178 3.32 8.25 -1.80
C ALA A 178 3.51 8.80 -0.38
N ALA A 179 2.91 9.96 -0.06
CA ALA A 179 2.94 10.53 1.28
C ALA A 179 2.29 9.61 2.33
N TYR A 180 1.13 9.02 2.00
CA TYR A 180 0.42 8.10 2.89
C TYR A 180 1.23 6.82 3.17
N VAL A 181 1.78 6.20 2.13
CA VAL A 181 2.63 5.01 2.27
C VAL A 181 3.88 5.31 3.08
N PHE A 182 4.47 6.47 2.84
CA PHE A 182 5.60 6.94 3.62
C PHE A 182 5.24 7.09 5.10
N GLY A 183 4.08 7.70 5.40
CA GLY A 183 3.56 7.82 6.76
C GLY A 183 3.30 6.45 7.41
N THR A 184 2.73 5.48 6.68
CA THR A 184 2.49 4.12 7.21
C THR A 184 3.78 3.35 7.47
N ALA A 185 4.79 3.47 6.61
CA ALA A 185 6.11 2.91 6.84
C ALA A 185 6.77 3.52 8.09
N ALA A 186 6.65 4.84 8.26
CA ALA A 186 7.19 5.55 9.41
C ALA A 186 6.55 5.12 10.74
N ILE A 187 5.26 4.74 10.76
CA ILE A 187 4.61 4.15 11.95
C ILE A 187 5.29 2.83 12.33
N ALA A 188 5.58 1.96 11.36
CA ALA A 188 6.27 0.71 11.62
C ALA A 188 7.65 0.91 12.24
N ASP A 189 8.33 2.03 11.88
CA ASP A 189 9.62 2.45 12.43
C ASP A 189 9.50 3.25 13.75
N GLY A 190 8.30 3.40 14.31
CA GLY A 190 8.03 4.14 15.56
C GLY A 190 7.91 5.66 15.41
N ASN A 191 8.00 6.21 14.20
CA ASN A 191 7.93 7.65 13.90
C ASN A 191 6.48 8.10 13.61
N THR A 192 5.62 8.07 14.60
CA THR A 192 4.18 8.35 14.46
C THR A 192 3.84 9.79 14.05
N TRP A 193 4.73 10.77 14.35
CA TRP A 193 4.52 12.17 14.00
C TRP A 193 4.43 12.42 12.48
N ILE A 194 5.11 11.59 11.68
CA ILE A 194 5.08 11.68 10.22
C ILE A 194 3.67 11.39 9.70
N MET A 195 3.06 10.33 10.21
CA MET A 195 1.68 10.00 9.84
C MET A 195 0.69 11.05 10.32
N ALA A 196 0.90 11.63 11.51
CA ALA A 196 0.07 12.73 11.99
C ALA A 196 0.10 13.93 11.03
N ALA A 197 1.28 14.30 10.50
CA ALA A 197 1.41 15.38 9.52
C ALA A 197 0.70 15.04 8.19
N VAL A 198 0.81 13.81 7.73
CA VAL A 198 0.13 13.29 6.53
C VAL A 198 -1.39 13.38 6.70
N MET A 199 -1.92 12.91 7.83
CA MET A 199 -3.37 12.91 8.11
C MET A 199 -3.92 14.34 8.23
N ILE A 200 -3.22 15.23 8.90
CA ILE A 200 -3.61 16.67 8.97
C ILE A 200 -3.69 17.26 7.56
N GLY A 201 -2.69 16.98 6.71
CA GLY A 201 -2.71 17.40 5.30
C GLY A 201 -3.92 16.90 4.53
N GLY A 202 -4.32 15.65 4.77
CA GLY A 202 -5.50 15.02 4.15
C GLY A 202 -6.83 15.59 4.61
N MET A 203 -6.91 16.17 5.83
CA MET A 203 -8.12 16.80 6.37
C MET A 203 -8.42 18.15 5.72
N VAL A 204 -7.41 18.88 5.31
CA VAL A 204 -7.54 20.28 4.84
C VAL A 204 -8.48 20.40 3.62
N PRO A 205 -8.32 19.62 2.53
CA PRO A 205 -9.18 19.76 1.36
C PRO A 205 -10.66 19.48 1.63
N PRO A 206 -11.07 18.37 2.28
CA PRO A 206 -12.50 18.14 2.54
C PRO A 206 -13.11 19.20 3.47
N ILE A 207 -12.38 19.66 4.49
CA ILE A 207 -12.85 20.74 5.37
C ILE A 207 -12.95 22.05 4.60
N ALA A 208 -11.99 22.39 3.76
CA ALA A 208 -12.02 23.60 2.95
C ALA A 208 -13.21 23.61 1.97
N ILE A 209 -13.50 22.49 1.32
CA ILE A 209 -14.67 22.32 0.44
C ILE A 209 -15.95 22.47 1.27
N ALA A 210 -16.05 21.81 2.43
CA ALA A 210 -17.21 21.88 3.30
C ALA A 210 -17.49 23.31 3.78
N LEU A 211 -16.46 24.05 4.19
CA LEU A 211 -16.56 25.46 4.53
C LEU A 211 -16.99 26.31 3.33
N SER A 212 -16.42 26.08 2.17
CA SER A 212 -16.77 26.81 0.95
C SER A 212 -18.22 26.57 0.54
N THR A 213 -18.73 25.34 0.63
CA THR A 213 -20.15 25.03 0.35
C THR A 213 -21.10 25.67 1.35
N THR A 214 -20.64 25.89 2.59
CA THR A 214 -21.45 26.53 3.64
C THR A 214 -21.52 28.05 3.44
N PHE A 215 -20.36 28.69 3.22
CA PHE A 215 -20.27 30.14 3.17
C PHE A 215 -20.49 30.73 1.76
N ASN A 216 -20.17 30.01 0.71
CA ASN A 216 -20.16 30.52 -0.65
C ASN A 216 -21.05 29.72 -1.62
N LYS A 217 -22.30 29.51 -1.20
CA LYS A 217 -23.31 28.69 -1.91
C LYS A 217 -23.50 29.04 -3.38
N LYS A 218 -23.27 30.30 -3.76
CA LYS A 218 -23.45 30.78 -5.15
C LYS A 218 -22.45 30.20 -6.15
N LYS A 219 -21.32 29.68 -5.70
CA LYS A 219 -20.26 29.12 -6.56
C LYS A 219 -20.41 27.62 -6.84
N TRP A 220 -21.35 26.97 -6.18
CA TRP A 220 -21.52 25.52 -6.17
C TRP A 220 -22.83 25.13 -6.83
N THR A 221 -22.86 24.03 -7.54
CA THR A 221 -24.10 23.44 -8.06
C THR A 221 -24.95 22.84 -6.94
N ALA A 222 -26.22 22.60 -7.21
CA ALA A 222 -27.15 22.02 -6.22
C ALA A 222 -26.72 20.60 -5.76
N GLU A 223 -26.03 19.86 -6.63
CA GLU A 223 -25.49 18.52 -6.30
C GLU A 223 -24.26 18.62 -5.42
N GLU A 224 -23.34 19.52 -5.72
CA GLU A 224 -22.14 19.76 -4.91
C GLU A 224 -22.45 20.29 -3.51
N LEU A 225 -23.48 21.12 -3.37
CA LEU A 225 -23.95 21.59 -2.05
C LEU A 225 -24.41 20.44 -1.15
N LYS A 226 -24.96 19.36 -1.71
CA LYS A 226 -25.36 18.16 -0.94
C LYS A 226 -24.17 17.39 -0.40
N SER A 227 -22.99 17.51 -1.00
CA SER A 227 -21.76 16.85 -0.54
C SER A 227 -21.12 17.58 0.66
N GLY A 228 -21.47 18.83 0.93
CA GLY A 228 -20.89 19.62 2.01
C GLY A 228 -20.88 18.94 3.38
N PRO A 229 -22.03 18.44 3.89
CA PRO A 229 -22.08 17.72 5.16
C PRO A 229 -21.21 16.44 5.19
N VAL A 230 -21.13 15.72 4.07
CA VAL A 230 -20.29 14.53 3.92
C VAL A 230 -18.82 14.91 4.01
N ASN A 231 -18.41 16.03 3.42
CA ASN A 231 -17.04 16.51 3.48
C ASN A 231 -16.61 16.92 4.89
N TYR A 232 -17.53 17.48 5.73
CA TYR A 232 -17.24 17.69 7.15
C TYR A 232 -16.99 16.36 7.87
N LEU A 233 -17.86 15.38 7.66
CA LEU A 233 -17.73 14.06 8.26
C LEU A 233 -16.40 13.39 7.84
N MET A 234 -16.08 13.43 6.55
CA MET A 234 -14.82 12.85 6.03
C MET A 234 -13.58 13.54 6.60
N GLY A 235 -13.59 14.87 6.71
CA GLY A 235 -12.51 15.62 7.34
C GLY A 235 -12.31 15.21 8.81
N CYS A 236 -13.40 15.05 9.56
CA CYS A 236 -13.34 14.61 10.96
C CYS A 236 -12.87 13.16 11.09
N LEU A 237 -13.32 12.25 10.22
CA LEU A 237 -12.91 10.84 10.25
C LEU A 237 -11.43 10.67 9.94
N LEU A 238 -10.87 11.46 9.03
CA LEU A 238 -9.43 11.45 8.74
C LEU A 238 -8.59 11.87 9.95
N TYR A 239 -9.13 12.70 10.85
CA TYR A 239 -8.42 13.08 12.08
C TYR A 239 -8.39 11.95 13.11
N THR A 240 -9.42 11.11 13.13
CA THR A 240 -9.57 10.02 14.12
C THR A 240 -9.03 8.68 13.65
N SER A 241 -8.56 8.57 12.40
CA SER A 241 -7.97 7.37 11.82
C SER A 241 -6.47 7.38 11.93
#